data_cc8d1a75f037a02d55966ae688896577
#
_entry.id   cc8d1a75f037a02d55966ae688896577
#
_cell.length_a   1.000
_cell.length_b   1.000
_cell.length_c   1.000
_cell.angle_alpha   90.00
_cell.angle_beta   90.00
_cell.angle_gamma   90.00
#
_symmetry.space_group_name_H-M   'P 1'
#
loop_
_entity.id
_entity.type
_entity.pdbx_description
1 polymer ?
#
loop_
_entity_poly.entity_id
_entity_poly.type
_entity_poly.pdbx_seq_one_letter_code
_entity_poly.pdbx_strand_id
1 'polypeptide(L)'
;MGDSLEKIVFRKLPNYLLEIMRKYFRLQVEGEEHLPKRGPAIVAPNHSGLSGLDAFVLMHEIKKSCGRLPRVMTHQFWFLTETTSVPANKLGFIEATTANGLRELKKNHMIVLFPEGERGNFKPTSKAYQLQEFKRGFVRMAIQTGAPIVPTMIIGAEEANINLSQLKLTQFLRGVVIPLPLNILPLPSKWKIKFLKPIYLPYKPAAVNDSDLMHEIAEDIREQIQNALRDELRKRKKVFF
;
A
#
# COMPACT_ATOMS: atom_id res chain seq x y z
N MET A 1 -11.46 -31.10 -16.37
CA MET A 1 -10.08 -30.63 -16.54
C MET A 1 -9.66 -29.93 -15.27
N GLY A 2 -8.74 -30.53 -14.47
CA GLY A 2 -8.30 -29.93 -13.20
C GLY A 2 -7.49 -28.66 -13.43
N ASP A 3 -7.61 -27.69 -12.52
CA ASP A 3 -6.76 -26.48 -12.57
C ASP A 3 -5.29 -26.85 -12.39
N SER A 4 -4.40 -26.14 -13.07
CA SER A 4 -2.96 -26.33 -12.88
C SER A 4 -2.55 -25.98 -11.45
N LEU A 5 -1.56 -26.69 -10.89
CA LEU A 5 -1.03 -26.45 -9.54
C LEU A 5 -0.68 -24.95 -9.33
N GLU A 6 -0.09 -24.34 -10.35
CA GLU A 6 0.27 -22.92 -10.36
C GLU A 6 -0.96 -22.00 -10.16
N LYS A 7 -2.07 -22.31 -10.85
CA LYS A 7 -3.33 -21.54 -10.70
C LYS A 7 -3.92 -21.72 -9.31
N ILE A 8 -3.80 -22.90 -8.73
CA ILE A 8 -4.25 -23.17 -7.36
C ILE A 8 -3.41 -22.35 -6.38
N VAL A 9 -2.08 -22.45 -6.43
CA VAL A 9 -1.16 -21.84 -5.47
C VAL A 9 -1.13 -20.32 -5.57
N PHE A 10 -1.10 -19.74 -6.78
CA PHE A 10 -0.93 -18.29 -6.94
C PHE A 10 -2.22 -17.51 -7.20
N ARG A 11 -3.36 -18.16 -7.33
CA ARG A 11 -4.64 -17.47 -7.54
C ARG A 11 -5.75 -17.93 -6.61
N LYS A 12 -6.05 -19.24 -6.56
CA LYS A 12 -7.20 -19.73 -5.78
C LYS A 12 -6.94 -19.66 -4.28
N LEU A 13 -5.81 -20.21 -3.83
CA LEU A 13 -5.47 -20.26 -2.41
C LEU A 13 -5.30 -18.87 -1.79
N PRO A 14 -4.54 -17.92 -2.39
CA PRO A 14 -4.48 -16.55 -1.86
C PRO A 14 -5.85 -15.86 -1.80
N ASN A 15 -6.68 -15.98 -2.85
CA ASN A 15 -8.02 -15.41 -2.82
C ASN A 15 -8.88 -15.98 -1.69
N TYR A 16 -8.83 -17.30 -1.47
CA TYR A 16 -9.58 -17.95 -0.38
C TYR A 16 -9.11 -17.47 0.99
N LEU A 17 -7.80 -17.42 1.21
CA LEU A 17 -7.22 -16.93 2.47
C LEU A 17 -7.59 -15.45 2.72
N LEU A 18 -7.55 -14.61 1.70
CA LEU A 18 -7.90 -13.20 1.81
C LEU A 18 -9.41 -12.99 2.09
N GLU A 19 -10.29 -13.84 1.58
CA GLU A 19 -11.72 -13.80 1.96
C GLU A 19 -11.94 -14.24 3.43
N ILE A 20 -11.14 -15.18 3.94
CA ILE A 20 -11.16 -15.52 5.39
C ILE A 20 -10.68 -14.30 6.20
N MET A 21 -9.59 -13.68 5.80
CA MET A 21 -9.04 -12.49 6.48
C MET A 21 -10.00 -11.31 6.43
N ARG A 22 -10.69 -11.12 5.31
CA ARG A 22 -11.73 -10.10 5.18
C ARG A 22 -12.82 -10.27 6.25
N LYS A 23 -13.27 -11.49 6.49
CA LYS A 23 -14.24 -11.82 7.55
C LYS A 23 -13.62 -11.65 8.95
N TYR A 24 -12.39 -12.13 9.14
CA TYR A 24 -11.67 -12.04 10.39
C TYR A 24 -11.50 -10.60 10.87
N PHE A 25 -11.13 -9.70 9.96
CA PHE A 25 -10.99 -8.28 10.24
C PHE A 25 -12.30 -7.49 10.13
N ARG A 26 -13.41 -8.14 9.79
CA ARG A 26 -14.71 -7.44 9.56
C ARG A 26 -14.52 -6.22 8.65
N LEU A 27 -13.73 -6.43 7.58
CA LEU A 27 -13.27 -5.37 6.68
C LEU A 27 -14.46 -4.64 6.04
N GLN A 28 -14.43 -3.32 6.13
CA GLN A 28 -15.31 -2.39 5.42
C GLN A 28 -14.53 -1.66 4.33
N VAL A 29 -15.15 -1.48 3.17
CA VAL A 29 -14.56 -0.77 2.03
C VAL A 29 -15.50 0.32 1.60
N GLU A 30 -14.97 1.51 1.34
CA GLU A 30 -15.70 2.70 0.88
C GLU A 30 -14.96 3.39 -0.26
N GLY A 31 -15.70 4.09 -1.13
CA GLY A 31 -15.13 4.87 -2.22
C GLY A 31 -14.62 4.02 -3.39
N GLU A 32 -15.13 2.81 -3.55
CA GLU A 32 -14.74 1.89 -4.63
C GLU A 32 -14.98 2.49 -6.01
N GLU A 33 -15.98 3.38 -6.14
CA GLU A 33 -16.29 4.15 -7.35
C GLU A 33 -15.15 5.09 -7.77
N HIS A 34 -14.25 5.44 -6.88
CA HIS A 34 -13.07 6.27 -7.15
C HIS A 34 -11.92 5.50 -7.83
N LEU A 35 -12.00 4.17 -7.88
CA LEU A 35 -10.98 3.36 -8.54
C LEU A 35 -11.14 3.40 -10.07
N PRO A 36 -10.15 3.90 -10.84
CA PRO A 36 -10.23 3.91 -12.29
C PRO A 36 -10.34 2.50 -12.87
N LYS A 37 -11.41 2.24 -13.62
CA LYS A 37 -11.64 0.93 -14.25
C LYS A 37 -10.72 0.65 -15.42
N ARG A 38 -10.10 1.67 -16.03
CA ARG A 38 -9.18 1.59 -17.18
C ARG A 38 -8.07 2.63 -17.07
N GLY A 39 -7.02 2.46 -17.86
CA GLY A 39 -5.89 3.38 -17.92
C GLY A 39 -4.91 3.26 -16.74
N PRO A 40 -3.82 4.05 -16.74
CA PRO A 40 -2.88 4.06 -15.64
C PRO A 40 -3.51 4.69 -14.38
N ALA A 41 -3.11 4.23 -13.21
CA ALA A 41 -3.52 4.83 -11.94
C ALA A 41 -2.50 4.50 -10.84
N ILE A 42 -2.39 5.37 -9.86
CA ILE A 42 -1.53 5.21 -8.69
C ILE A 42 -2.42 5.20 -7.44
N VAL A 43 -2.50 4.08 -6.76
CA VAL A 43 -3.14 3.98 -5.44
C VAL A 43 -2.08 4.21 -4.39
N ALA A 44 -2.26 5.24 -3.55
CA ALA A 44 -1.30 5.69 -2.56
C ALA A 44 -1.89 5.60 -1.14
N PRO A 45 -1.80 4.44 -0.47
CA PRO A 45 -2.28 4.25 0.89
C PRO A 45 -1.25 4.67 1.95
N ASN A 46 -1.73 4.91 3.19
CA ASN A 46 -0.87 4.83 4.36
C ASN A 46 -0.36 3.41 4.56
N HIS A 47 0.83 3.26 5.14
CA HIS A 47 1.47 1.95 5.35
C HIS A 47 1.41 1.54 6.81
N SER A 48 1.08 0.28 7.03
CA SER A 48 0.96 -0.25 8.37
C SER A 48 0.99 -1.77 8.40
N GLY A 49 1.60 -2.30 9.39
CA GLY A 49 1.61 -3.74 9.63
C GLY A 49 2.83 -4.43 9.06
N LEU A 50 3.60 -4.92 9.98
CA LEU A 50 4.85 -5.64 9.84
C LEU A 50 4.90 -6.69 8.71
N SER A 51 3.78 -7.34 8.46
CA SER A 51 3.68 -8.49 7.55
C SER A 51 3.38 -8.13 6.10
N GLY A 52 3.16 -6.83 5.78
CA GLY A 52 2.69 -6.41 4.45
C GLY A 52 1.26 -6.89 4.13
N LEU A 53 0.52 -7.30 5.16
CA LEU A 53 -0.84 -7.80 5.03
C LEU A 53 -1.79 -6.74 4.46
N ASP A 54 -1.56 -5.47 4.81
CA ASP A 54 -2.25 -4.31 4.24
C ASP A 54 -2.16 -4.28 2.71
N ALA A 55 -0.99 -4.58 2.14
CA ALA A 55 -0.78 -4.64 0.70
C ALA A 55 -1.58 -5.77 0.04
N PHE A 56 -1.58 -6.96 0.63
CA PHE A 56 -2.33 -8.11 0.11
C PHE A 56 -3.84 -7.89 0.17
N VAL A 57 -4.33 -7.40 1.31
CA VAL A 57 -5.75 -7.10 1.50
C VAL A 57 -6.20 -5.99 0.54
N LEU A 58 -5.43 -4.91 0.44
CA LEU A 58 -5.73 -3.81 -0.48
C LEU A 58 -5.77 -4.28 -1.95
N MET A 59 -4.77 -5.07 -2.37
CA MET A 59 -4.73 -5.63 -3.73
C MET A 59 -5.96 -6.49 -4.03
N HIS A 60 -6.38 -7.31 -3.07
CA HIS A 60 -7.57 -8.15 -3.18
C HIS A 60 -8.84 -7.31 -3.33
N GLU A 61 -9.01 -6.28 -2.48
CA GLU A 61 -10.19 -5.41 -2.54
C GLU A 61 -10.22 -4.58 -3.84
N ILE A 62 -9.09 -4.06 -4.33
CA ILE A 62 -9.03 -3.41 -5.64
C ILE A 62 -9.49 -4.36 -6.75
N LYS A 63 -8.98 -5.60 -6.76
CA LYS A 63 -9.38 -6.59 -7.76
C LYS A 63 -10.87 -6.91 -7.69
N LYS A 64 -11.43 -6.99 -6.49
CA LYS A 64 -12.85 -7.24 -6.24
C LYS A 64 -13.72 -6.09 -6.72
N SER A 65 -13.32 -4.84 -6.42
CA SER A 65 -14.11 -3.64 -6.69
C SER A 65 -14.10 -3.23 -8.17
N CYS A 66 -12.95 -3.31 -8.86
CA CYS A 66 -12.84 -2.84 -10.24
C CYS A 66 -12.35 -3.87 -11.26
N GLY A 67 -12.16 -5.13 -10.85
CA GLY A 67 -11.71 -6.23 -11.72
C GLY A 67 -10.24 -6.18 -12.13
N ARG A 68 -9.47 -5.20 -11.64
CA ARG A 68 -8.07 -4.99 -12.01
C ARG A 68 -7.14 -5.55 -10.95
N LEU A 69 -6.15 -6.34 -11.35
CA LEU A 69 -5.06 -6.75 -10.47
C LEU A 69 -3.96 -5.68 -10.52
N PRO A 70 -3.77 -4.87 -9.46
CA PRO A 70 -2.74 -3.85 -9.47
C PRO A 70 -1.34 -4.46 -9.35
N ARG A 71 -0.31 -3.71 -9.74
CA ARG A 71 1.09 -4.02 -9.46
C ARG A 71 1.48 -3.36 -8.15
N VAL A 72 1.84 -4.13 -7.14
CA VAL A 72 2.22 -3.62 -5.82
C VAL A 72 3.73 -3.40 -5.80
N MET A 73 4.13 -2.16 -5.56
CA MET A 73 5.54 -1.80 -5.44
C MET A 73 6.05 -2.13 -4.04
N THR A 74 7.05 -3.00 -3.94
CA THR A 74 7.60 -3.47 -2.67
C THR A 74 9.12 -3.38 -2.64
N HIS A 75 9.70 -3.51 -1.44
CA HIS A 75 11.13 -3.38 -1.22
C HIS A 75 11.95 -4.41 -2.02
N GLN A 76 13.14 -4.00 -2.47
CA GLN A 76 14.07 -4.84 -3.24
C GLN A 76 14.40 -6.17 -2.57
N PHE A 77 14.24 -6.29 -1.25
CA PHE A 77 14.50 -7.52 -0.51
C PHE A 77 13.79 -8.75 -1.11
N TRP A 78 12.57 -8.56 -1.60
CA TRP A 78 11.78 -9.63 -2.23
C TRP A 78 12.30 -10.07 -3.60
N PHE A 79 13.28 -9.35 -4.16
CA PHE A 79 13.85 -9.60 -5.49
C PHE A 79 15.34 -9.96 -5.47
N LEU A 80 15.93 -10.21 -4.29
CA LEU A 80 17.35 -10.56 -4.15
C LEU A 80 17.68 -11.95 -4.67
N THR A 81 16.73 -12.88 -4.66
CA THR A 81 16.91 -14.27 -5.10
C THR A 81 15.77 -14.70 -6.00
N GLU A 82 15.99 -15.68 -6.88
CA GLU A 82 14.93 -16.25 -7.71
C GLU A 82 13.83 -16.92 -6.88
N THR A 83 14.20 -17.53 -5.75
CA THR A 83 13.27 -18.20 -4.84
C THR A 83 12.21 -17.25 -4.29
N THR A 84 12.53 -15.97 -4.09
CA THR A 84 11.60 -14.95 -3.61
C THR A 84 11.00 -14.13 -4.74
N SER A 85 11.78 -13.79 -5.78
CA SER A 85 11.34 -12.91 -6.86
C SER A 85 10.29 -13.57 -7.79
N VAL A 86 10.43 -14.86 -8.09
CA VAL A 86 9.47 -15.57 -8.96
C VAL A 86 8.08 -15.60 -8.32
N PRO A 87 7.88 -16.03 -7.06
CA PRO A 87 6.58 -15.95 -6.40
C PRO A 87 6.06 -14.51 -6.27
N ALA A 88 6.91 -13.54 -5.92
CA ALA A 88 6.51 -12.15 -5.81
C ALA A 88 5.94 -11.61 -7.12
N ASN A 89 6.64 -11.83 -8.24
CA ASN A 89 6.18 -11.42 -9.56
C ASN A 89 4.84 -12.09 -9.95
N LYS A 90 4.69 -13.39 -9.66
CA LYS A 90 3.44 -14.14 -9.95
C LYS A 90 2.26 -13.62 -9.13
N LEU A 91 2.50 -13.11 -7.93
CA LEU A 91 1.50 -12.49 -7.07
C LEU A 91 1.21 -11.03 -7.47
N GLY A 92 1.97 -10.44 -8.40
CA GLY A 92 1.76 -9.07 -8.86
C GLY A 92 2.64 -8.03 -8.18
N PHE A 93 3.62 -8.44 -7.36
CA PHE A 93 4.59 -7.53 -6.77
C PHE A 93 5.68 -7.16 -7.76
N ILE A 94 6.16 -5.91 -7.66
CA ILE A 94 7.29 -5.39 -8.44
C ILE A 94 8.23 -4.62 -7.50
N GLU A 95 9.50 -4.53 -7.88
CA GLU A 95 10.46 -3.74 -7.12
C GLU A 95 10.11 -2.26 -7.14
N ALA A 96 10.17 -1.60 -5.96
CA ALA A 96 9.79 -0.21 -5.75
C ALA A 96 10.85 0.78 -6.28
N THR A 97 10.97 0.88 -7.59
CA THR A 97 11.78 1.88 -8.30
C THR A 97 10.91 2.75 -9.20
N THR A 98 11.29 4.01 -9.37
CA THR A 98 10.56 4.92 -10.28
C THR A 98 10.51 4.36 -11.71
N ALA A 99 11.58 3.72 -12.16
CA ALA A 99 11.66 3.11 -13.49
C ALA A 99 10.63 1.99 -13.67
N ASN A 100 10.49 1.09 -12.69
CA ASN A 100 9.50 0.01 -12.72
C ASN A 100 8.08 0.57 -12.68
N GLY A 101 7.80 1.56 -11.81
CA GLY A 101 6.50 2.19 -11.74
C GLY A 101 6.10 2.87 -13.04
N LEU A 102 6.99 3.65 -13.64
CA LEU A 102 6.76 4.27 -14.96
C LEU A 102 6.51 3.24 -16.05
N ARG A 103 7.28 2.14 -16.06
CA ARG A 103 7.09 1.07 -17.03
C ARG A 103 5.69 0.45 -16.94
N GLU A 104 5.20 0.19 -15.73
CA GLU A 104 3.88 -0.40 -15.54
C GLU A 104 2.75 0.59 -15.84
N LEU A 105 2.89 1.85 -15.45
CA LEU A 105 1.93 2.91 -15.78
C LEU A 105 1.81 3.12 -17.30
N LYS A 106 2.93 3.13 -18.04
CA LYS A 106 2.94 3.22 -19.51
C LYS A 106 2.22 2.04 -20.19
N LYS A 107 2.13 0.88 -19.52
CA LYS A 107 1.33 -0.26 -19.97
C LYS A 107 -0.14 -0.18 -19.56
N ASN A 108 -0.60 0.98 -19.08
CA ASN A 108 -1.95 1.19 -18.55
C ASN A 108 -2.27 0.33 -17.32
N HIS A 109 -1.27 -0.12 -16.58
CA HIS A 109 -1.50 -0.82 -15.32
C HIS A 109 -1.80 0.16 -14.18
N MET A 110 -2.54 -0.33 -13.20
CA MET A 110 -2.66 0.32 -11.89
C MET A 110 -1.51 -0.15 -11.02
N ILE A 111 -0.86 0.78 -10.31
CA ILE A 111 0.15 0.48 -9.30
C ILE A 111 -0.35 0.85 -7.91
N VAL A 112 0.08 0.10 -6.91
CA VAL A 112 -0.05 0.43 -5.49
C VAL A 112 1.34 0.69 -4.97
N LEU A 113 1.53 1.80 -4.30
CA LEU A 113 2.75 2.09 -3.58
C LEU A 113 2.43 2.79 -2.26
N PHE A 114 3.23 2.52 -1.25
CA PHE A 114 3.09 3.10 0.07
C PHE A 114 4.09 4.26 0.21
N PRO A 115 3.65 5.53 0.14
CA PRO A 115 4.58 6.67 0.08
C PRO A 115 5.44 6.85 1.32
N GLU A 116 4.97 6.41 2.49
CA GLU A 116 5.74 6.41 3.74
C GLU A 116 6.96 5.48 3.69
N GLY A 117 6.89 4.43 2.86
CA GLY A 117 7.91 3.38 2.78
C GLY A 117 8.14 2.67 4.11
N GLU A 118 9.36 2.25 4.39
CA GLU A 118 9.71 1.50 5.60
C GLU A 118 9.41 2.25 6.90
N ARG A 119 9.50 3.59 6.88
CA ARG A 119 9.22 4.41 8.07
C ARG A 119 7.76 4.30 8.51
N GLY A 120 6.84 4.18 7.57
CA GLY A 120 5.43 3.92 7.85
C GLY A 120 5.20 2.48 8.31
N ASN A 121 5.75 1.52 7.57
CA ASN A 121 5.53 0.10 7.82
C ASN A 121 5.99 -0.35 9.23
N PHE A 122 7.13 0.17 9.69
CA PHE A 122 7.75 -0.28 10.94
C PHE A 122 7.59 0.70 12.11
N LYS A 123 6.74 1.72 12.00
CA LYS A 123 6.53 2.66 13.11
C LYS A 123 5.98 1.95 14.35
N PRO A 124 6.37 2.39 15.56
CA PRO A 124 5.86 1.80 16.80
C PRO A 124 4.37 2.10 16.97
N THR A 125 3.64 1.21 17.64
CA THR A 125 2.19 1.35 17.89
C THR A 125 1.83 2.65 18.62
N SER A 126 2.73 3.20 19.44
CA SER A 126 2.55 4.51 20.07
C SER A 126 2.41 5.68 19.07
N LYS A 127 2.84 5.47 17.82
CA LYS A 127 2.71 6.42 16.70
C LYS A 127 1.67 5.97 15.67
N ALA A 128 0.77 5.07 16.05
CA ALA A 128 -0.28 4.58 15.16
C ALA A 128 -1.07 5.75 14.56
N TYR A 129 -1.35 5.65 13.28
CA TYR A 129 -2.09 6.65 12.48
C TYR A 129 -1.44 8.05 12.40
N GLN A 130 -0.18 8.19 12.80
CA GLN A 130 0.62 9.37 12.52
C GLN A 130 1.44 9.12 11.25
N LEU A 131 1.01 9.71 10.13
CA LEU A 131 1.68 9.50 8.85
C LEU A 131 3.09 10.07 8.87
N GLN A 132 4.03 9.30 8.36
CA GLN A 132 5.41 9.74 8.14
C GLN A 132 5.48 10.57 6.86
N GLU A 133 6.61 11.25 6.64
CA GLU A 133 6.87 12.00 5.41
C GLU A 133 6.72 11.11 4.18
N PHE A 134 6.03 11.62 3.16
CA PHE A 134 5.83 10.91 1.90
C PHE A 134 7.02 11.09 0.95
N LYS A 135 7.51 9.98 0.40
CA LYS A 135 8.50 10.00 -0.69
C LYS A 135 7.86 10.51 -1.97
N ARG A 136 8.51 11.41 -2.69
CA ARG A 136 7.96 12.16 -3.84
C ARG A 136 7.90 11.36 -5.16
N GLY A 137 8.39 10.12 -5.18
CA GLY A 137 8.46 9.30 -6.40
C GLY A 137 7.12 9.09 -7.10
N PHE A 138 6.03 8.93 -6.33
CA PHE A 138 4.70 8.73 -6.89
C PHE A 138 4.15 9.97 -7.58
N VAL A 139 4.44 11.18 -7.06
CA VAL A 139 4.07 12.45 -7.70
C VAL A 139 4.77 12.60 -9.04
N ARG A 140 6.08 12.32 -9.09
CA ARG A 140 6.85 12.34 -10.34
C ARG A 140 6.28 11.37 -11.38
N MET A 141 5.95 10.15 -10.97
CA MET A 141 5.33 9.17 -11.86
C MET A 141 3.96 9.62 -12.36
N ALA A 142 3.12 10.21 -11.50
CA ALA A 142 1.81 10.75 -11.88
C ALA A 142 1.94 11.85 -12.94
N ILE A 143 2.82 12.84 -12.75
CA ILE A 143 3.04 13.93 -13.69
C ILE A 143 3.59 13.41 -15.03
N GLN A 144 4.55 12.48 -15.00
CA GLN A 144 5.15 11.95 -16.24
C GLN A 144 4.20 11.09 -17.07
N THR A 145 3.21 10.48 -16.46
CA THR A 145 2.30 9.53 -17.13
C THR A 145 0.88 10.05 -17.27
N GLY A 146 0.53 11.15 -16.62
CA GLY A 146 -0.85 11.63 -16.52
C GLY A 146 -1.75 10.70 -15.68
N ALA A 147 -1.17 9.75 -14.94
CA ALA A 147 -1.92 8.84 -14.11
C ALA A 147 -2.54 9.57 -12.91
N PRO A 148 -3.84 9.40 -12.63
CA PRO A 148 -4.43 9.92 -11.41
C PRO A 148 -3.85 9.22 -10.18
N ILE A 149 -3.73 9.97 -9.08
CA ILE A 149 -3.41 9.45 -7.77
C ILE A 149 -4.71 9.23 -7.01
N VAL A 150 -4.92 8.04 -6.48
CA VAL A 150 -6.04 7.71 -5.59
C VAL A 150 -5.50 7.62 -4.16
N PRO A 151 -5.59 8.69 -3.35
CA PRO A 151 -5.20 8.63 -1.96
C PRO A 151 -6.09 7.61 -1.24
N THR A 152 -5.51 6.79 -0.40
CA THR A 152 -6.24 5.68 0.22
C THR A 152 -5.94 5.61 1.71
N MET A 153 -6.97 5.44 2.51
CA MET A 153 -6.87 5.30 3.95
C MET A 153 -7.08 3.84 4.33
N ILE A 154 -6.18 3.31 5.18
CA ILE A 154 -6.31 1.98 5.80
C ILE A 154 -6.30 2.14 7.32
N ILE A 155 -7.36 1.70 7.98
CA ILE A 155 -7.47 1.62 9.44
C ILE A 155 -7.56 0.15 9.85
N GLY A 156 -7.03 -0.17 11.03
CA GLY A 156 -7.08 -1.50 11.62
C GLY A 156 -5.78 -2.29 11.49
N ALA A 157 -5.02 -2.06 10.42
CA ALA A 157 -3.77 -2.78 10.19
C ALA A 157 -2.70 -2.48 11.27
N GLU A 158 -2.62 -1.22 11.76
CA GLU A 158 -1.68 -0.82 12.81
C GLU A 158 -2.02 -1.41 14.19
N GLU A 159 -3.25 -1.86 14.39
CA GLU A 159 -3.70 -2.48 15.63
C GLU A 159 -3.67 -4.02 15.55
N ALA A 160 -3.56 -4.56 14.35
CA ALA A 160 -3.44 -6.00 14.14
C ALA A 160 -2.10 -6.55 14.65
N ASN A 161 -1.02 -5.76 14.52
CA ASN A 161 0.30 -6.11 15.03
C ASN A 161 0.80 -5.01 15.97
N ILE A 162 1.06 -5.38 17.22
CA ILE A 162 1.63 -4.46 18.22
C ILE A 162 3.13 -4.42 18.00
N ASN A 163 3.63 -3.26 17.62
CA ASN A 163 5.06 -3.01 17.44
C ASN A 163 5.58 -2.15 18.59
N LEU A 164 6.42 -2.73 19.44
CA LEU A 164 6.91 -2.06 20.65
C LEU A 164 7.94 -0.98 20.33
N SER A 165 8.86 -1.28 19.40
CA SER A 165 9.94 -0.36 19.03
C SER A 165 10.57 -0.73 17.69
N GLN A 166 11.50 0.11 17.24
CA GLN A 166 12.35 -0.15 16.09
C GLN A 166 13.80 -0.34 16.56
N LEU A 167 14.40 -1.46 16.22
CA LEU A 167 15.85 -1.64 16.35
C LEU A 167 16.52 -1.08 15.09
N LYS A 168 17.26 0.00 15.25
CA LYS A 168 18.09 0.56 14.18
C LYS A 168 19.44 -0.14 14.21
N LEU A 169 19.61 -1.21 13.49
CA LEU A 169 20.88 -1.90 13.29
C LEU A 169 21.74 -1.19 12.22
N THR A 170 21.89 0.13 12.38
CA THR A 170 22.55 1.01 11.40
C THR A 170 23.99 0.65 11.12
N GLN A 171 24.70 0.07 12.08
CA GLN A 171 26.13 -0.26 11.95
C GLN A 171 26.39 -1.61 11.24
N PHE A 172 25.49 -2.57 11.33
CA PHE A 172 25.71 -3.92 10.82
C PHE A 172 24.96 -4.27 9.53
N LEU A 173 23.82 -3.65 9.25
CA LEU A 173 22.93 -4.03 8.14
C LEU A 173 22.50 -2.85 7.25
N ARG A 174 23.40 -1.94 6.91
CA ARG A 174 23.15 -0.81 5.98
C ARG A 174 21.86 -0.03 6.26
N GLY A 175 21.55 0.21 7.54
CA GLY A 175 20.37 0.99 7.93
C GLY A 175 19.05 0.22 7.91
N VAL A 176 19.05 -1.09 7.85
CA VAL A 176 17.82 -1.90 7.95
C VAL A 176 17.18 -1.66 9.31
N VAL A 177 15.91 -1.29 9.27
CA VAL A 177 15.06 -1.15 10.46
C VAL A 177 14.38 -2.49 10.72
N ILE A 178 14.60 -3.06 11.90
CA ILE A 178 13.94 -4.29 12.31
C ILE A 178 12.88 -3.92 13.36
N PRO A 179 11.60 -4.19 13.09
CA PRO A 179 10.54 -4.00 14.08
C PRO A 179 10.61 -5.07 15.17
N LEU A 180 10.16 -4.75 16.37
CA LEU A 180 9.97 -5.68 17.48
C LEU A 180 8.48 -5.92 17.71
N PRO A 181 7.87 -6.87 16.99
CA PRO A 181 6.46 -7.18 17.19
C PRO A 181 6.25 -7.96 18.48
N LEU A 182 5.19 -7.61 19.21
CA LEU A 182 4.73 -8.41 20.37
C LEU A 182 3.98 -9.65 19.93
N ASN A 183 3.33 -9.60 18.77
CA ASN A 183 2.55 -10.71 18.22
C ASN A 183 2.89 -10.94 16.74
N ILE A 184 3.01 -12.20 16.36
CA ILE A 184 3.23 -12.63 14.96
C ILE A 184 1.88 -12.80 14.25
N LEU A 185 0.92 -13.44 14.91
CA LEU A 185 -0.44 -13.57 14.37
C LEU A 185 -1.19 -12.26 14.56
N PRO A 186 -1.86 -11.75 13.51
CA PRO A 186 -2.57 -10.49 13.61
C PRO A 186 -3.77 -10.59 14.55
N LEU A 187 -3.95 -9.57 15.40
CA LEU A 187 -5.11 -9.45 16.28
C LEU A 187 -6.38 -9.14 15.45
N PRO A 188 -7.57 -9.52 15.93
CA PRO A 188 -8.84 -9.36 15.20
C PRO A 188 -9.37 -7.91 15.23
N SER A 189 -8.54 -6.95 14.86
CA SER A 189 -8.92 -5.55 14.72
C SER A 189 -9.95 -5.37 13.58
N LYS A 190 -10.80 -4.35 13.70
CA LYS A 190 -11.72 -3.98 12.62
C LYS A 190 -10.98 -3.16 11.58
N TRP A 191 -10.99 -3.64 10.34
CA TRP A 191 -10.35 -2.92 9.25
C TRP A 191 -11.33 -2.09 8.45
N LYS A 192 -10.85 -0.95 7.97
CA LYS A 192 -11.54 -0.11 7.00
C LYS A 192 -10.56 0.37 5.95
N ILE A 193 -10.94 0.21 4.68
CA ILE A 193 -10.25 0.80 3.53
C ILE A 193 -11.19 1.85 2.94
N LYS A 194 -10.65 3.05 2.67
CA LYS A 194 -11.41 4.11 2.00
C LYS A 194 -10.57 4.71 0.88
N PHE A 195 -11.07 4.57 -0.34
CA PHE A 195 -10.51 5.22 -1.51
C PHE A 195 -11.05 6.65 -1.58
N LEU A 196 -10.17 7.65 -1.53
CA LEU A 196 -10.54 9.04 -1.68
C LEU A 196 -10.67 9.41 -3.16
N LYS A 197 -11.19 10.60 -3.44
CA LYS A 197 -11.35 11.06 -4.82
C LYS A 197 -10.01 11.09 -5.56
N PRO A 198 -9.96 10.63 -6.81
CA PRO A 198 -8.73 10.66 -7.59
C PRO A 198 -8.28 12.09 -7.88
N ILE A 199 -6.98 12.31 -7.76
CA ILE A 199 -6.32 13.60 -8.00
C ILE A 199 -5.63 13.53 -9.35
N TYR A 200 -6.00 14.43 -10.25
CA TYR A 200 -5.35 14.62 -11.55
C TYR A 200 -4.43 15.82 -11.45
N LEU A 201 -3.14 15.63 -11.68
CA LEU A 201 -2.15 16.71 -11.59
C LEU A 201 -2.04 17.45 -12.91
N PRO A 202 -2.38 18.76 -12.96
CA PRO A 202 -2.44 19.53 -14.21
C PRO A 202 -1.06 20.04 -14.66
N TYR A 203 -0.01 19.30 -14.38
CA TYR A 203 1.37 19.74 -14.67
C TYR A 203 1.94 19.06 -15.90
N LYS A 204 2.77 19.81 -16.66
CA LYS A 204 3.56 19.26 -17.76
C LYS A 204 4.71 18.39 -17.22
N PRO A 205 5.21 17.40 -17.99
CA PRO A 205 6.29 16.52 -17.55
C PRO A 205 7.56 17.23 -17.05
N ALA A 206 7.87 18.42 -17.57
CA ALA A 206 9.02 19.21 -17.12
C ALA A 206 8.94 19.65 -15.65
N ALA A 207 7.75 19.72 -15.07
CA ALA A 207 7.54 20.11 -13.67
C ALA A 207 8.17 19.12 -12.66
N VAL A 208 8.52 17.91 -13.08
CA VAL A 208 9.19 16.93 -12.20
C VAL A 208 10.57 17.37 -11.71
N ASN A 209 11.15 18.37 -12.35
CA ASN A 209 12.45 18.94 -11.96
C ASN A 209 12.33 19.94 -10.79
N ASP A 210 11.13 20.43 -10.52
CA ASP A 210 10.83 21.28 -9.38
C ASP A 210 10.65 20.44 -8.12
N SER A 211 11.68 20.43 -7.28
CA SER A 211 11.71 19.62 -6.05
C SER A 211 10.72 20.11 -5.01
N ASP A 212 10.49 21.40 -4.93
CA ASP A 212 9.62 22.02 -3.92
C ASP A 212 8.16 21.76 -4.27
N LEU A 213 7.81 21.91 -5.55
CA LEU A 213 6.50 21.51 -6.06
C LEU A 213 6.20 20.00 -5.79
N MET A 214 7.20 19.13 -6.01
CA MET A 214 7.03 17.69 -5.73
C MET A 214 6.81 17.43 -4.25
N HIS A 215 7.43 18.22 -3.38
CA HIS A 215 7.25 18.10 -1.93
C HIS A 215 5.86 18.62 -1.52
N GLU A 216 5.47 19.78 -1.99
CA GLU A 216 4.16 20.38 -1.70
C GLU A 216 3.01 19.45 -2.08
N ILE A 217 3.02 18.91 -3.30
CA ILE A 217 1.98 17.97 -3.75
C ILE A 217 1.96 16.69 -2.89
N ALA A 218 3.14 16.16 -2.55
CA ALA A 218 3.21 14.95 -1.72
C ALA A 218 2.67 15.21 -0.32
N GLU A 219 2.96 16.38 0.26
CA GLU A 219 2.47 16.79 1.57
C GLU A 219 0.96 17.02 1.58
N ASP A 220 0.41 17.70 0.57
CA ASP A 220 -1.03 17.89 0.42
C ASP A 220 -1.78 16.54 0.39
N ILE A 221 -1.24 15.56 -0.34
CA ILE A 221 -1.82 14.21 -0.40
C ILE A 221 -1.71 13.50 0.95
N ARG A 222 -0.57 13.64 1.62
CA ARG A 222 -0.37 13.11 2.98
C ARG A 222 -1.38 13.69 3.95
N GLU A 223 -1.60 15.01 3.91
CA GLU A 223 -2.58 15.67 4.77
C GLU A 223 -4.01 15.23 4.49
N GLN A 224 -4.39 15.05 3.23
CA GLN A 224 -5.71 14.53 2.88
C GLN A 224 -5.96 13.15 3.50
N ILE A 225 -4.97 12.24 3.42
CA ILE A 225 -5.06 10.91 4.05
C ILE A 225 -5.07 11.04 5.58
N GLN A 226 -4.22 11.90 6.16
CA GLN A 226 -4.15 12.13 7.59
C GLN A 226 -5.48 12.66 8.15
N ASN A 227 -6.12 13.56 7.44
CA ASN A 227 -7.43 14.11 7.83
C ASN A 227 -8.52 13.04 7.73
N ALA A 228 -8.53 12.25 6.66
CA ALA A 228 -9.46 11.12 6.51
C ALA A 228 -9.29 10.09 7.64
N LEU A 229 -8.04 9.78 8.04
CA LEU A 229 -7.74 8.92 9.18
C LEU A 229 -8.31 9.49 10.48
N ARG A 230 -8.05 10.77 10.77
CA ARG A 230 -8.55 11.45 11.98
C ARG A 230 -10.07 11.42 12.06
N ASP A 231 -10.75 11.70 10.96
CA ASP A 231 -12.21 11.74 10.90
C ASP A 231 -12.84 10.37 11.13
N GLU A 232 -12.25 9.33 10.53
CA GLU A 232 -12.76 7.96 10.72
C GLU A 232 -12.45 7.40 12.11
N LEU A 233 -11.27 7.72 12.67
CA LEU A 233 -10.92 7.31 14.03
C LEU A 233 -11.84 7.95 15.06
N ARG A 234 -12.25 9.22 14.89
CA ARG A 234 -13.23 9.88 15.77
C ARG A 234 -14.61 9.20 15.76
N LYS A 235 -15.02 8.63 14.63
CA LYS A 235 -16.30 7.92 14.49
C LYS A 235 -16.23 6.48 15.01
N ARG A 236 -15.03 5.95 15.15
CA ARG A 236 -14.81 4.55 15.48
C ARG A 236 -15.05 4.29 16.97
N LYS A 237 -16.10 3.49 17.26
CA LYS A 237 -16.50 3.16 18.64
C LYS A 237 -15.65 2.06 19.28
N LYS A 238 -15.17 1.10 18.49
CA LYS A 238 -14.42 -0.08 18.99
C LYS A 238 -13.34 -0.49 18.01
N VAL A 239 -12.18 -0.84 18.53
CA VAL A 239 -11.02 -1.37 17.79
C VAL A 239 -11.23 -2.85 17.47
N PHE A 240 -11.59 -3.61 18.49
CA PHE A 240 -11.90 -5.04 18.43
C PHE A 240 -13.41 -5.23 18.61
N PHE A 241 -14.00 -6.35 18.26
CA PHE A 241 -15.38 -6.82 18.46
C PHE A 241 -16.49 -5.78 18.46
#